data_13d0110a60850e10f2b46cce72ea3d06
#
_entry.id   13d0110a60850e10f2b46cce72ea3d06
#
_cell.length_a   1.000
_cell.length_b   1.000
_cell.length_c   1.000
_cell.angle_alpha   90.00
_cell.angle_beta   90.00
_cell.angle_gamma   90.00
#
_symmetry.space_group_name_H-M   'P 1'
#
loop_
_entity.id
_entity.type
_entity.pdbx_description
1 polymer ?
#
loop_
_entity_poly.entity_id
_entity_poly.type
_entity_poly.pdbx_seq_one_letter_code
_entity_poly.pdbx_strand_id
1 'polypeptide(L)'
;MHTERPLRVPVGRDAERWRTFPGERTLVVAARTVVSTTRVLECLPAVLRDDSRVSVVFAYDPTSAFNDGVLDLLHDSGCRVMPWSQLGDISPDLVLTASENVDLPEGTCPVLVLPHGVGFQKYVPDSRADRVRLSGLVPDALLEAGRAWLATSHPDQDEQLLAAHPKAAGRTLLVGDPCFDELAASVPLRPAHRAALGVGDDRRLVVVSSTWGPTSLLGEHPGLPARLLAALPHDTYRVAAIVHPNVWAAHGSWQLRRNLAAALDAGLLLVPPAHAWRSVLLASDLVVGDHGSVTLYGAALGRPVLLGAFGSDSVPGTAAEVLGRHAPRLDPGGDARRQVEAALEPAARAGYAGVAERAFSEPGRALVRLRAVLYELLRLPEPPSGPPRARALAPVRVPAEPVTSWRVRTRVAVRDGGSGAVVGMERIPAAAAAGHRPEPESPGFFDHLACTDEERDLRIAESASVVLRTAPVAAGAEASRWIDATLAARPGCLAAAVALGAGRHLVGLRDGRTVEAATADGAHGPERAAAVVYAYLRAGLPLAGTASLRVDARPEEDVVLRVRAEDGTGRG
;
A
#
# COMPACT_ATOMS: atom_id res chain seq x y z
N MET A 1 -23.07 -35.67 -11.60
CA MET A 1 -24.33 -35.00 -11.24
C MET A 1 -24.13 -34.46 -9.81
N HIS A 2 -23.75 -33.23 -9.65
CA HIS A 2 -23.79 -32.59 -8.34
C HIS A 2 -25.27 -32.32 -8.03
N THR A 3 -25.81 -32.99 -7.04
CA THR A 3 -27.10 -32.68 -6.47
C THR A 3 -26.97 -31.29 -5.85
N GLU A 4 -27.46 -30.25 -6.55
CA GLU A 4 -27.55 -28.90 -6.01
C GLU A 4 -28.33 -28.98 -4.70
N ARG A 5 -27.67 -28.56 -3.61
CA ARG A 5 -28.33 -28.46 -2.31
C ARG A 5 -29.49 -27.46 -2.42
N PRO A 6 -30.67 -27.79 -1.85
CA PRO A 6 -31.79 -26.86 -1.90
C PRO A 6 -31.41 -25.48 -1.33
N LEU A 7 -31.96 -24.43 -1.91
CA LEU A 7 -31.74 -23.05 -1.48
C LEU A 7 -32.09 -22.89 0.01
N ARG A 8 -31.07 -22.66 0.85
CA ARG A 8 -31.21 -22.46 2.30
C ARG A 8 -30.86 -21.05 2.72
N VAL A 9 -31.44 -20.09 2.02
CA VAL A 9 -31.29 -18.65 2.32
C VAL A 9 -32.66 -18.07 2.67
N PRO A 10 -32.74 -16.96 3.41
CA PRO A 10 -34.02 -16.36 3.84
C PRO A 10 -34.75 -15.66 2.69
N VAL A 11 -34.71 -16.25 1.48
CA VAL A 11 -35.37 -15.79 0.25
C VAL A 11 -35.89 -17.01 -0.52
N GLY A 12 -36.88 -16.83 -1.41
CA GLY A 12 -37.55 -17.89 -2.15
C GLY A 12 -38.91 -18.28 -1.57
N ARG A 13 -39.59 -19.28 -2.17
CA ARG A 13 -40.99 -19.62 -1.90
C ARG A 13 -41.32 -19.97 -0.45
N ASP A 14 -40.37 -20.58 0.29
CA ASP A 14 -40.59 -20.98 1.70
C ASP A 14 -39.87 -20.09 2.71
N ALA A 15 -39.31 -18.95 2.27
CA ALA A 15 -38.51 -18.08 3.12
C ALA A 15 -39.27 -17.55 4.34
N GLU A 16 -40.56 -17.29 4.21
CA GLU A 16 -41.40 -16.76 5.31
C GLU A 16 -41.40 -17.69 6.52
N ARG A 17 -41.29 -19.01 6.33
CA ARG A 17 -41.26 -19.98 7.43
C ARG A 17 -40.00 -19.89 8.31
N TRP A 18 -38.93 -19.27 7.80
CA TRP A 18 -37.63 -19.25 8.45
C TRP A 18 -37.17 -17.85 8.85
N ARG A 19 -37.93 -16.82 8.47
CA ARG A 19 -37.61 -15.42 8.77
C ARG A 19 -37.88 -15.07 10.22
N THR A 20 -36.85 -14.55 10.89
CA THR A 20 -36.99 -13.89 12.20
C THR A 20 -37.34 -12.42 12.01
N PHE A 21 -36.76 -11.76 11.02
CA PHE A 21 -37.01 -10.36 10.71
C PHE A 21 -37.99 -10.22 9.54
N PRO A 22 -38.95 -9.28 9.59
CA PRO A 22 -39.88 -9.04 8.49
C PRO A 22 -39.09 -8.47 7.29
N GLY A 23 -38.96 -9.22 6.21
CA GLY A 23 -38.40 -8.73 4.96
C GLY A 23 -39.49 -8.43 3.94
N GLU A 24 -39.54 -7.19 3.45
CA GLU A 24 -40.48 -6.77 2.43
C GLU A 24 -39.87 -6.87 1.02
N ARG A 25 -38.56 -6.68 0.93
CA ARG A 25 -37.81 -6.69 -0.34
C ARG A 25 -36.55 -7.56 -0.27
N THR A 26 -36.19 -8.13 -1.40
CA THR A 26 -34.98 -8.91 -1.57
C THR A 26 -33.97 -8.16 -2.44
N LEU A 27 -32.83 -7.80 -1.85
CA LEU A 27 -31.68 -7.25 -2.54
C LEU A 27 -30.67 -8.36 -2.80
N VAL A 28 -30.37 -8.62 -4.07
CA VAL A 28 -29.29 -9.53 -4.45
C VAL A 28 -28.04 -8.71 -4.79
N VAL A 29 -26.93 -9.07 -4.17
CA VAL A 29 -25.60 -8.56 -4.51
C VAL A 29 -24.91 -9.54 -5.44
N ALA A 30 -24.58 -9.12 -6.65
CA ALA A 30 -23.80 -9.92 -7.58
C ALA A 30 -22.31 -9.83 -7.22
N ALA A 31 -21.77 -10.92 -6.65
CA ALA A 31 -20.38 -11.03 -6.20
C ALA A 31 -19.55 -11.79 -7.25
N ARG A 32 -18.71 -11.08 -8.01
CA ARG A 32 -18.00 -11.62 -9.17
C ARG A 32 -16.48 -11.50 -9.09
N THR A 33 -15.98 -10.41 -8.51
CA THR A 33 -14.54 -10.17 -8.27
C THR A 33 -14.34 -9.61 -6.87
N VAL A 34 -13.14 -9.75 -6.33
CA VAL A 34 -12.82 -9.17 -5.00
C VAL A 34 -13.07 -7.66 -4.98
N VAL A 35 -12.66 -6.94 -6.04
CA VAL A 35 -12.83 -5.48 -6.12
C VAL A 35 -14.29 -5.07 -6.10
N SER A 36 -15.10 -5.68 -6.96
CA SER A 36 -16.54 -5.34 -7.06
C SER A 36 -17.31 -5.72 -5.79
N THR A 37 -16.98 -6.86 -5.19
CA THR A 37 -17.62 -7.32 -3.96
C THR A 37 -17.25 -6.43 -2.78
N THR A 38 -15.97 -6.08 -2.64
CA THR A 38 -15.49 -5.14 -1.61
C THR A 38 -16.20 -3.80 -1.70
N ARG A 39 -16.36 -3.24 -2.91
CA ARG A 39 -17.07 -1.95 -3.09
C ARG A 39 -18.49 -1.98 -2.54
N VAL A 40 -19.22 -3.05 -2.75
CA VAL A 40 -20.59 -3.18 -2.24
C VAL A 40 -20.59 -3.39 -0.72
N LEU A 41 -19.70 -4.23 -0.19
CA LEU A 41 -19.55 -4.45 1.26
C LEU A 41 -19.18 -3.17 2.03
N GLU A 42 -18.45 -2.25 1.42
CA GLU A 42 -18.10 -0.95 2.01
C GLU A 42 -19.31 -0.01 2.15
N CYS A 43 -20.28 -0.07 1.24
CA CYS A 43 -21.40 0.86 1.19
C CYS A 43 -22.63 0.35 1.94
N LEU A 44 -23.02 -0.91 1.74
CA LEU A 44 -24.30 -1.45 2.20
C LEU A 44 -24.56 -1.33 3.71
N PRO A 45 -23.58 -1.59 4.61
CA PRO A 45 -23.82 -1.48 6.05
C PRO A 45 -24.24 -0.08 6.51
N ALA A 46 -23.79 0.96 5.82
CA ALA A 46 -24.17 2.33 6.12
C ALA A 46 -25.54 2.71 5.52
N VAL A 47 -25.81 2.21 4.32
CA VAL A 47 -27.03 2.53 3.54
C VAL A 47 -28.27 1.83 4.11
N LEU A 48 -28.14 0.54 4.50
CA LEU A 48 -29.24 -0.30 5.00
C LEU A 48 -29.29 -0.39 6.52
N ARG A 49 -28.57 0.47 7.22
CA ARG A 49 -28.44 0.42 8.68
C ARG A 49 -29.81 0.35 9.38
N ASP A 50 -29.96 -0.67 10.25
CA ASP A 50 -31.15 -0.90 11.11
C ASP A 50 -32.45 -1.13 10.34
N ASP A 51 -32.44 -1.36 9.02
CA ASP A 51 -33.63 -1.64 8.22
C ASP A 51 -33.79 -3.13 7.90
N SER A 52 -34.60 -3.82 8.67
CA SER A 52 -34.90 -5.25 8.48
C SER A 52 -35.87 -5.54 7.34
N ARG A 53 -36.46 -4.55 6.70
CA ARG A 53 -37.38 -4.73 5.55
C ARG A 53 -36.63 -5.22 4.31
N VAL A 54 -35.31 -4.98 4.21
CA VAL A 54 -34.50 -5.39 3.08
C VAL A 54 -33.67 -6.63 3.44
N SER A 55 -34.00 -7.76 2.82
CA SER A 55 -33.22 -9.00 2.93
C SER A 55 -32.10 -8.99 1.92
N VAL A 56 -30.83 -9.10 2.37
CA VAL A 56 -29.64 -9.09 1.48
C VAL A 56 -29.09 -10.50 1.31
N VAL A 57 -28.86 -10.89 0.06
CA VAL A 57 -28.25 -12.17 -0.32
C VAL A 57 -27.15 -11.90 -1.34
N PHE A 58 -26.01 -12.56 -1.18
CA PHE A 58 -24.91 -12.47 -2.13
C PHE A 58 -24.97 -13.65 -3.10
N ALA A 59 -25.08 -13.36 -4.40
CA ALA A 59 -25.03 -14.37 -5.46
C ALA A 59 -23.59 -14.43 -6.01
N TYR A 60 -22.92 -15.56 -5.76
CA TYR A 60 -21.54 -15.78 -6.22
C TYR A 60 -21.53 -16.23 -7.68
N ASP A 61 -20.93 -15.40 -8.54
CA ASP A 61 -20.72 -15.70 -9.96
C ASP A 61 -19.29 -16.18 -10.22
N PRO A 62 -19.08 -17.48 -10.51
CA PRO A 62 -17.76 -18.06 -10.76
C PRO A 62 -17.23 -17.80 -12.18
N THR A 63 -17.98 -17.14 -13.07
CA THR A 63 -17.60 -17.00 -14.48
C THR A 63 -16.47 -16.01 -14.75
N SER A 64 -16.09 -15.20 -13.76
CA SER A 64 -14.96 -14.29 -13.89
C SER A 64 -13.64 -15.02 -13.80
N ALA A 65 -12.69 -14.70 -14.67
CA ALA A 65 -11.30 -15.12 -14.54
C ALA A 65 -10.61 -14.57 -13.27
N PHE A 66 -11.23 -13.58 -12.60
CA PHE A 66 -10.72 -12.90 -11.40
C PHE A 66 -11.60 -13.14 -10.16
N ASN A 67 -12.21 -14.32 -10.07
CA ASN A 67 -13.11 -14.69 -8.97
C ASN A 67 -12.38 -15.24 -7.73
N ASP A 68 -11.09 -15.51 -7.81
CA ASP A 68 -10.29 -16.02 -6.69
C ASP A 68 -10.35 -15.09 -5.49
N GLY A 69 -10.57 -15.66 -4.29
CA GLY A 69 -10.72 -14.90 -3.04
C GLY A 69 -12.10 -14.27 -2.79
N VAL A 70 -13.07 -14.35 -3.73
CA VAL A 70 -14.42 -13.77 -3.53
C VAL A 70 -15.20 -14.53 -2.46
N LEU A 71 -15.17 -15.86 -2.47
CA LEU A 71 -15.85 -16.67 -1.47
C LEU A 71 -15.27 -16.48 -0.08
N ASP A 72 -13.94 -16.41 0.04
CA ASP A 72 -13.26 -16.17 1.30
C ASP A 72 -13.65 -14.80 1.86
N LEU A 73 -13.64 -13.74 1.03
CA LEU A 73 -14.09 -12.41 1.41
C LEU A 73 -15.54 -12.39 1.93
N LEU A 74 -16.45 -13.11 1.26
CA LEU A 74 -17.85 -13.19 1.67
C LEU A 74 -18.02 -13.97 2.97
N HIS A 75 -17.29 -15.08 3.15
CA HIS A 75 -17.32 -15.89 4.37
C HIS A 75 -16.75 -15.11 5.56
N ASP A 76 -15.60 -14.45 5.39
CA ASP A 76 -14.97 -13.63 6.42
C ASP A 76 -15.86 -12.44 6.83
N SER A 77 -16.66 -11.94 5.88
CA SER A 77 -17.66 -10.89 6.13
C SER A 77 -18.97 -11.42 6.73
N GLY A 78 -19.12 -12.74 6.93
CA GLY A 78 -20.34 -13.35 7.46
C GLY A 78 -21.55 -13.29 6.51
N CYS A 79 -21.32 -13.14 5.20
CA CYS A 79 -22.39 -12.98 4.23
C CYS A 79 -23.16 -14.28 3.98
N ARG A 80 -24.46 -14.16 3.68
CA ARG A 80 -25.27 -15.28 3.16
C ARG A 80 -25.05 -15.38 1.66
N VAL A 81 -24.44 -16.52 1.22
CA VAL A 81 -24.04 -16.74 -0.15
C VAL A 81 -24.91 -17.81 -0.80
N MET A 82 -25.36 -17.52 -2.02
CA MET A 82 -26.01 -18.50 -2.91
C MET A 82 -25.23 -18.66 -4.20
N PRO A 83 -25.24 -19.84 -4.85
CA PRO A 83 -24.70 -20.00 -6.18
C PRO A 83 -25.43 -19.14 -7.22
N TRP A 84 -24.71 -18.60 -8.19
CA TRP A 84 -25.30 -17.81 -9.29
C TRP A 84 -26.40 -18.59 -10.06
N SER A 85 -26.21 -19.89 -10.23
CA SER A 85 -27.19 -20.76 -10.89
C SER A 85 -28.58 -20.78 -10.25
N GLN A 86 -28.68 -20.43 -8.95
CA GLN A 86 -29.95 -20.35 -8.22
C GLN A 86 -30.64 -19.00 -8.34
N LEU A 87 -30.05 -18.02 -9.02
CA LEU A 87 -30.65 -16.69 -9.17
C LEU A 87 -32.02 -16.73 -9.88
N GLY A 88 -32.22 -17.69 -10.79
CA GLY A 88 -33.50 -17.93 -11.46
C GLY A 88 -34.60 -18.51 -10.57
N ASP A 89 -34.24 -19.08 -9.41
CA ASP A 89 -35.18 -19.68 -8.47
C ASP A 89 -35.78 -18.67 -7.48
N ILE A 90 -35.31 -17.43 -7.52
CA ILE A 90 -35.78 -16.34 -6.67
C ILE A 90 -36.27 -15.16 -7.52
N SER A 91 -37.03 -14.26 -6.92
CA SER A 91 -37.53 -13.04 -7.56
C SER A 91 -36.98 -11.84 -6.79
N PRO A 92 -35.76 -11.36 -7.10
CA PRO A 92 -35.20 -10.21 -6.42
C PRO A 92 -35.94 -8.93 -6.81
N ASP A 93 -36.07 -7.99 -5.87
CA ASP A 93 -36.61 -6.67 -6.12
C ASP A 93 -35.57 -5.73 -6.73
N LEU A 94 -34.29 -5.97 -6.43
CA LEU A 94 -33.16 -5.22 -6.95
C LEU A 94 -31.91 -6.09 -6.99
N VAL A 95 -31.12 -5.97 -8.05
CA VAL A 95 -29.74 -6.48 -8.12
C VAL A 95 -28.78 -5.31 -7.99
N LEU A 96 -27.84 -5.41 -7.05
CA LEU A 96 -26.76 -4.48 -6.85
C LEU A 96 -25.44 -5.13 -7.25
N THR A 97 -24.63 -4.43 -8.01
CA THR A 97 -23.30 -4.89 -8.42
C THR A 97 -22.32 -3.74 -8.54
N ALA A 98 -21.02 -4.02 -8.42
CA ALA A 98 -19.97 -3.10 -8.86
C ALA A 98 -19.14 -3.75 -9.99
N SER A 99 -19.72 -4.70 -10.72
CA SER A 99 -19.17 -5.29 -11.93
C SER A 99 -20.12 -5.03 -13.10
N GLU A 100 -19.59 -4.53 -14.19
CA GLU A 100 -20.33 -4.33 -15.42
C GLU A 100 -20.59 -5.63 -16.20
N ASN A 101 -19.83 -6.69 -15.93
CA ASN A 101 -19.92 -7.97 -16.65
C ASN A 101 -20.86 -8.94 -15.92
N VAL A 102 -22.15 -8.62 -15.82
CA VAL A 102 -23.16 -9.47 -15.20
C VAL A 102 -24.07 -10.06 -16.26
N ASP A 103 -24.25 -11.39 -16.24
CA ASP A 103 -25.24 -12.10 -17.02
C ASP A 103 -26.46 -12.41 -16.12
N LEU A 104 -27.50 -11.60 -16.27
CA LEU A 104 -28.71 -11.74 -15.48
C LEU A 104 -29.78 -12.50 -16.25
N PRO A 105 -30.59 -13.34 -15.58
CA PRO A 105 -31.76 -13.94 -16.19
C PRO A 105 -32.70 -12.88 -16.78
N GLU A 106 -33.47 -13.27 -17.79
CA GLU A 106 -34.55 -12.43 -18.30
C GLU A 106 -35.53 -12.04 -17.18
N GLY A 107 -36.11 -10.84 -17.28
CA GLY A 107 -37.04 -10.34 -16.28
C GLY A 107 -37.05 -8.80 -16.20
N THR A 108 -37.78 -8.28 -15.23
CA THR A 108 -37.98 -6.83 -15.05
C THR A 108 -37.25 -6.25 -13.84
N CYS A 109 -36.54 -7.08 -13.09
CA CYS A 109 -35.81 -6.65 -11.90
C CYS A 109 -34.76 -5.58 -12.29
N PRO A 110 -34.77 -4.40 -11.65
CA PRO A 110 -33.77 -3.38 -11.87
C PRO A 110 -32.39 -3.80 -11.40
N VAL A 111 -31.35 -3.23 -12.01
CA VAL A 111 -29.94 -3.48 -11.69
C VAL A 111 -29.26 -2.15 -11.44
N LEU A 112 -28.75 -1.95 -10.24
CA LEU A 112 -27.92 -0.80 -9.93
C LEU A 112 -26.43 -1.20 -10.02
N VAL A 113 -25.69 -0.48 -10.85
CA VAL A 113 -24.26 -0.74 -11.09
C VAL A 113 -23.43 0.40 -10.53
N LEU A 114 -22.65 0.09 -9.51
CA LEU A 114 -21.68 1.01 -8.94
C LEU A 114 -20.33 0.88 -9.66
N PRO A 115 -19.58 1.95 -9.83
CA PRO A 115 -18.19 1.84 -10.25
C PRO A 115 -17.35 1.18 -9.14
N HIS A 116 -16.48 0.23 -9.48
CA HIS A 116 -15.60 -0.43 -8.52
C HIS A 116 -14.30 0.35 -8.22
N GLY A 117 -14.10 1.45 -8.90
CA GLY A 117 -13.04 2.44 -8.72
C GLY A 117 -13.57 3.79 -9.12
N VAL A 118 -12.71 4.70 -9.59
CA VAL A 118 -13.17 5.93 -10.25
C VAL A 118 -13.70 5.53 -11.63
N GLY A 119 -15.02 5.62 -11.79
CA GLY A 119 -15.74 5.08 -12.95
C GLY A 119 -15.41 5.80 -14.27
N PHE A 120 -15.54 5.08 -15.38
CA PHE A 120 -15.54 5.62 -16.74
C PHE A 120 -14.27 6.36 -17.17
N GLN A 121 -13.12 6.08 -16.56
CA GLN A 121 -11.86 6.79 -16.77
C GLN A 121 -10.98 6.14 -17.85
N LYS A 122 -11.26 4.89 -18.25
CA LYS A 122 -10.42 4.15 -19.18
C LYS A 122 -11.19 3.23 -20.13
N TYR A 123 -10.56 2.94 -21.26
CA TYR A 123 -10.98 1.87 -22.16
C TYR A 123 -10.40 0.52 -21.69
N VAL A 124 -11.18 -0.54 -21.88
CA VAL A 124 -10.77 -1.92 -21.55
C VAL A 124 -11.13 -2.84 -22.73
N PRO A 125 -10.42 -3.97 -22.90
CA PRO A 125 -10.82 -4.99 -23.86
C PRO A 125 -12.24 -5.47 -23.57
N ASP A 126 -13.06 -5.63 -24.62
CA ASP A 126 -14.38 -6.22 -24.48
C ASP A 126 -14.24 -7.75 -24.40
N SER A 127 -14.72 -8.36 -23.30
CA SER A 127 -14.66 -9.83 -23.12
C SER A 127 -15.56 -10.60 -24.09
N ARG A 128 -16.43 -9.90 -24.84
CA ARG A 128 -17.44 -10.51 -25.74
C ARG A 128 -17.17 -10.23 -27.22
N ALA A 129 -16.24 -9.33 -27.54
CA ALA A 129 -15.93 -8.91 -28.92
C ALA A 129 -14.48 -8.43 -29.03
N ASP A 130 -13.91 -8.56 -30.21
CA ASP A 130 -12.56 -8.03 -30.53
C ASP A 130 -12.59 -6.51 -30.73
N ARG A 131 -12.89 -5.79 -29.66
CA ARG A 131 -12.93 -4.32 -29.62
C ARG A 131 -12.60 -3.83 -28.21
N VAL A 132 -12.30 -2.56 -28.08
CA VAL A 132 -12.24 -1.88 -26.79
C VAL A 132 -13.59 -1.26 -26.45
N ARG A 133 -13.92 -1.19 -25.17
CA ARG A 133 -15.11 -0.52 -24.64
C ARG A 133 -14.76 0.37 -23.47
N LEU A 134 -15.63 1.31 -23.15
CA LEU A 134 -15.51 2.11 -21.95
C LEU A 134 -15.73 1.20 -20.71
N SER A 135 -14.80 1.28 -19.73
CA SER A 135 -14.93 0.57 -18.46
C SER A 135 -16.16 1.06 -17.70
N GLY A 136 -16.90 0.14 -17.08
CA GLY A 136 -18.11 0.44 -16.31
C GLY A 136 -19.42 0.32 -17.11
N LEU A 137 -19.37 0.12 -18.45
CA LEU A 137 -20.56 -0.11 -19.25
C LEU A 137 -21.04 -1.55 -19.17
N VAL A 138 -22.32 -1.72 -18.86
CA VAL A 138 -23.01 -3.01 -18.86
C VAL A 138 -23.38 -3.46 -20.28
N PRO A 139 -23.79 -4.76 -20.47
CA PRO A 139 -24.30 -5.21 -21.77
C PRO A 139 -25.48 -4.40 -22.29
N ASP A 140 -25.48 -4.14 -23.57
CA ASP A 140 -26.52 -3.37 -24.28
C ASP A 140 -27.93 -3.88 -23.97
N ALA A 141 -28.13 -5.21 -23.90
CA ALA A 141 -29.42 -5.80 -23.61
C ALA A 141 -30.03 -5.33 -22.28
N LEU A 142 -29.23 -5.06 -21.25
CA LEU A 142 -29.71 -4.54 -19.98
C LEU A 142 -30.10 -3.07 -20.06
N LEU A 143 -29.41 -2.27 -20.89
CA LEU A 143 -29.74 -0.87 -21.14
C LEU A 143 -31.02 -0.76 -22.00
N GLU A 144 -31.11 -1.53 -23.07
CA GLU A 144 -32.26 -1.57 -23.98
C GLU A 144 -33.54 -2.06 -23.28
N ALA A 145 -33.41 -3.04 -22.39
CA ALA A 145 -34.51 -3.51 -21.55
C ALA A 145 -34.90 -2.52 -20.45
N GLY A 146 -34.18 -1.41 -20.32
CA GLY A 146 -34.46 -0.41 -19.30
C GLY A 146 -34.19 -0.85 -17.87
N ARG A 147 -33.44 -1.95 -17.68
CA ARG A 147 -33.19 -2.56 -16.36
C ARG A 147 -31.97 -1.95 -15.65
N ALA A 148 -30.92 -1.59 -16.38
CA ALA A 148 -29.68 -1.12 -15.78
C ALA A 148 -29.72 0.38 -15.46
N TRP A 149 -29.17 0.71 -14.29
CA TRP A 149 -28.90 2.05 -13.80
C TRP A 149 -27.42 2.16 -13.45
N LEU A 150 -26.71 3.13 -14.04
CA LEU A 150 -25.28 3.33 -13.86
C LEU A 150 -25.05 4.47 -12.87
N ALA A 151 -24.43 4.18 -11.75
CA ALA A 151 -24.04 5.21 -10.79
C ALA A 151 -22.83 5.99 -11.31
N THR A 152 -22.92 7.33 -11.26
CA THR A 152 -21.84 8.25 -11.65
C THR A 152 -21.32 9.01 -10.43
N SER A 153 -20.05 9.39 -10.44
CA SER A 153 -19.40 10.17 -9.38
C SER A 153 -19.33 11.67 -9.69
N HIS A 154 -19.52 12.04 -10.95
CA HIS A 154 -19.49 13.42 -11.42
C HIS A 154 -20.50 13.64 -12.55
N PRO A 155 -21.16 14.82 -12.65
CA PRO A 155 -22.12 15.12 -13.73
C PRO A 155 -21.53 14.98 -15.13
N ASP A 156 -20.29 15.40 -15.36
CA ASP A 156 -19.63 15.30 -16.67
C ASP A 156 -19.56 13.87 -17.20
N GLN A 157 -19.67 12.85 -16.32
CA GLN A 157 -19.70 11.45 -16.73
C GLN A 157 -20.96 11.10 -17.53
N ASP A 158 -22.06 11.81 -17.35
CA ASP A 158 -23.29 11.61 -18.12
C ASP A 158 -23.07 11.97 -19.59
N GLU A 159 -22.50 13.15 -19.85
CA GLU A 159 -22.17 13.60 -21.22
C GLU A 159 -21.15 12.67 -21.86
N GLN A 160 -20.14 12.26 -21.09
CA GLN A 160 -19.08 11.35 -21.51
C GLN A 160 -19.62 9.96 -21.89
N LEU A 161 -20.53 9.42 -21.06
CA LEU A 161 -21.21 8.15 -21.32
C LEU A 161 -22.11 8.25 -22.56
N LEU A 162 -22.87 9.32 -22.70
CA LEU A 162 -23.71 9.54 -23.87
C LEU A 162 -22.90 9.64 -25.17
N ALA A 163 -21.78 10.35 -25.16
CA ALA A 163 -20.88 10.46 -26.30
C ALA A 163 -20.27 9.12 -26.70
N ALA A 164 -19.86 8.30 -25.73
CA ALA A 164 -19.26 6.99 -25.96
C ALA A 164 -20.28 5.89 -26.23
N HIS A 165 -21.50 5.97 -25.64
CA HIS A 165 -22.51 4.93 -25.68
C HIS A 165 -23.94 5.48 -25.57
N PRO A 166 -24.56 5.89 -26.69
CA PRO A 166 -25.88 6.55 -26.71
C PRO A 166 -27.01 5.75 -26.00
N LYS A 167 -26.89 4.42 -25.88
CA LYS A 167 -27.88 3.58 -25.19
C LYS A 167 -27.90 3.81 -23.67
N ALA A 168 -26.91 4.50 -23.12
CA ALA A 168 -26.89 4.91 -21.71
C ALA A 168 -27.78 6.13 -21.42
N ALA A 169 -28.44 6.70 -22.41
CA ALA A 169 -29.31 7.87 -22.26
C ALA A 169 -30.40 7.65 -21.21
N GLY A 170 -30.46 8.51 -20.19
CA GLY A 170 -31.44 8.43 -19.10
C GLY A 170 -31.27 7.20 -18.19
N ARG A 171 -30.08 6.57 -18.20
CA ARG A 171 -29.75 5.39 -17.39
C ARG A 171 -28.64 5.66 -16.38
N THR A 172 -28.28 6.91 -16.16
CA THR A 172 -27.29 7.36 -15.21
C THR A 172 -27.96 7.92 -13.95
N LEU A 173 -27.31 7.73 -12.80
CA LEU A 173 -27.75 8.27 -11.52
C LEU A 173 -26.52 8.87 -10.80
N LEU A 174 -26.55 10.17 -10.53
CA LEU A 174 -25.47 10.85 -9.82
C LEU A 174 -25.48 10.43 -8.35
N VAL A 175 -24.62 9.50 -8.00
CA VAL A 175 -24.46 8.98 -6.62
C VAL A 175 -23.28 9.65 -5.89
N GLY A 176 -22.21 9.94 -6.60
CA GLY A 176 -20.92 10.29 -5.98
C GLY A 176 -20.04 9.05 -5.75
N ASP A 177 -18.97 9.20 -4.99
CA ASP A 177 -18.06 8.07 -4.67
C ASP A 177 -17.96 7.85 -3.16
N PRO A 178 -18.62 6.81 -2.60
CA PRO A 178 -18.57 6.51 -1.17
C PRO A 178 -17.15 6.23 -0.65
N CYS A 179 -16.27 5.66 -1.47
CA CYS A 179 -14.89 5.39 -1.07
C CYS A 179 -14.09 6.69 -0.93
N PHE A 180 -14.28 7.64 -1.84
CA PHE A 180 -13.66 8.95 -1.70
C PHE A 180 -14.17 9.70 -0.47
N ASP A 181 -15.47 9.60 -0.17
CA ASP A 181 -16.05 10.20 1.04
C ASP A 181 -15.43 9.64 2.32
N GLU A 182 -15.21 8.31 2.40
CA GLU A 182 -14.54 7.67 3.54
C GLU A 182 -13.06 8.07 3.63
N LEU A 183 -12.36 8.13 2.49
CA LEU A 183 -10.98 8.58 2.43
C LEU A 183 -10.85 10.03 2.91
N ALA A 184 -11.71 10.93 2.42
CA ALA A 184 -11.73 12.34 2.82
C ALA A 184 -12.03 12.50 4.32
N ALA A 185 -13.02 11.76 4.85
CA ALA A 185 -13.34 11.75 6.28
C ALA A 185 -12.18 11.22 7.15
N SER A 186 -11.28 10.43 6.58
CA SER A 186 -10.17 9.80 7.28
C SER A 186 -8.89 10.63 7.29
N VAL A 187 -8.79 11.70 6.48
CA VAL A 187 -7.59 12.54 6.40
C VAL A 187 -7.10 13.05 7.76
N PRO A 188 -7.97 13.46 8.71
CA PRO A 188 -7.53 13.88 10.05
C PRO A 188 -6.85 12.76 10.85
N LEU A 189 -7.12 11.49 10.53
CA LEU A 189 -6.53 10.31 11.20
C LEU A 189 -5.20 9.85 10.55
N ARG A 190 -4.65 10.61 9.61
CA ARG A 190 -3.39 10.28 8.94
C ARG A 190 -2.25 9.90 9.91
N PRO A 191 -2.01 10.60 11.03
CA PRO A 191 -0.97 10.20 11.99
C PRO A 191 -1.18 8.78 12.54
N ALA A 192 -2.42 8.38 12.84
CA ALA A 192 -2.74 7.03 13.32
C ALA A 192 -2.50 5.96 12.24
N HIS A 193 -2.84 6.26 10.97
CA HIS A 193 -2.54 5.36 9.84
C HIS A 193 -1.03 5.20 9.65
N ARG A 194 -0.25 6.27 9.77
CA ARG A 194 1.21 6.22 9.70
C ARG A 194 1.81 5.37 10.83
N ALA A 195 1.36 5.61 12.06
CA ALA A 195 1.81 4.83 13.23
C ALA A 195 1.53 3.33 13.09
N ALA A 196 0.34 2.96 12.57
CA ALA A 196 -0.04 1.55 12.33
C ALA A 196 0.88 0.86 11.30
N LEU A 197 1.47 1.62 10.36
CA LEU A 197 2.42 1.13 9.36
C LEU A 197 3.87 1.22 9.83
N GLY A 198 4.13 1.67 11.06
CA GLY A 198 5.50 1.88 11.57
C GLY A 198 6.23 3.00 10.83
N VAL A 199 5.50 4.02 10.37
CA VAL A 199 6.06 5.21 9.72
C VAL A 199 6.00 6.36 10.70
N GLY A 200 7.13 6.69 11.30
CA GLY A 200 7.28 7.87 12.19
C GLY A 200 7.21 9.18 11.40
N ASP A 201 7.19 10.30 12.14
CA ASP A 201 7.13 11.65 11.54
C ASP A 201 8.40 11.99 10.74
N ASP A 202 9.50 11.33 11.09
CA ASP A 202 10.83 11.48 10.49
C ASP A 202 11.04 10.63 9.23
N ARG A 203 10.07 9.81 8.83
CA ARG A 203 10.14 8.95 7.63
C ARG A 203 9.07 9.32 6.63
N ARG A 204 9.37 9.18 5.34
CA ARG A 204 8.43 9.38 4.23
C ARG A 204 7.96 8.03 3.71
N LEU A 205 6.65 7.90 3.47
CA LEU A 205 6.05 6.71 2.88
C LEU A 205 5.85 6.92 1.37
N VAL A 206 6.60 6.21 0.56
CA VAL A 206 6.43 6.14 -0.90
C VAL A 206 5.57 4.94 -1.22
N VAL A 207 4.44 5.16 -1.87
CA VAL A 207 3.48 4.11 -2.24
C VAL A 207 3.60 3.83 -3.74
N VAL A 208 3.98 2.62 -4.09
CA VAL A 208 3.92 2.09 -5.46
C VAL A 208 2.50 1.58 -5.69
N SER A 209 1.77 2.17 -6.63
CA SER A 209 0.40 1.78 -6.99
C SER A 209 0.37 1.23 -8.40
N SER A 210 0.05 -0.06 -8.56
CA SER A 210 -0.04 -0.69 -9.88
C SER A 210 -1.43 -1.24 -10.15
N THR A 211 -2.03 -0.82 -11.27
CA THR A 211 -3.18 -1.48 -11.87
C THR A 211 -2.76 -2.84 -12.45
N TRP A 212 -3.55 -3.44 -13.32
CA TRP A 212 -3.27 -4.75 -13.95
C TRP A 212 -3.10 -4.61 -15.46
N GLY A 213 -2.51 -5.64 -16.07
CA GLY A 213 -2.24 -5.68 -17.51
C GLY A 213 -0.82 -5.20 -17.86
N PRO A 214 -0.43 -5.35 -19.15
CA PRO A 214 0.94 -5.09 -19.60
C PRO A 214 1.33 -3.61 -19.50
N THR A 215 0.39 -2.68 -19.60
CA THR A 215 0.59 -1.21 -19.50
C THR A 215 0.52 -0.69 -18.06
N SER A 216 0.38 -1.59 -17.08
CA SER A 216 0.43 -1.22 -15.65
C SER A 216 1.86 -0.95 -15.20
N LEU A 217 2.01 -0.29 -14.07
CA LEU A 217 3.33 0.05 -13.52
C LEU A 217 4.23 -1.18 -13.34
N LEU A 218 3.71 -2.25 -12.74
CA LEU A 218 4.47 -3.49 -12.57
C LEU A 218 4.56 -4.33 -13.85
N GLY A 219 3.65 -4.13 -14.81
CA GLY A 219 3.75 -4.71 -16.15
C GLY A 219 4.93 -4.18 -16.93
N GLU A 220 5.12 -2.86 -16.93
CA GLU A 220 6.24 -2.19 -17.61
C GLU A 220 7.54 -2.23 -16.78
N HIS A 221 7.44 -2.10 -15.45
CA HIS A 221 8.58 -1.95 -14.55
C HIS A 221 8.51 -2.88 -13.33
N PRO A 222 8.58 -4.22 -13.52
CA PRO A 222 8.42 -5.19 -12.42
C PRO A 222 9.47 -5.03 -11.31
N GLY A 223 10.66 -4.53 -11.64
CA GLY A 223 11.75 -4.27 -10.69
C GLY A 223 11.69 -2.93 -9.95
N LEU A 224 10.70 -2.08 -10.24
CA LEU A 224 10.64 -0.73 -9.66
C LEU A 224 10.62 -0.70 -8.12
N PRO A 225 9.86 -1.55 -7.40
CA PRO A 225 9.87 -1.54 -5.94
C PRO A 225 11.27 -1.79 -5.35
N ALA A 226 12.01 -2.76 -5.88
CA ALA A 226 13.38 -3.05 -5.43
C ALA A 226 14.33 -1.89 -5.77
N ARG A 227 14.18 -1.27 -6.95
CA ARG A 227 14.98 -0.12 -7.36
C ARG A 227 14.75 1.11 -6.49
N LEU A 228 13.51 1.39 -6.09
CA LEU A 228 13.21 2.45 -5.13
C LEU A 228 13.85 2.18 -3.77
N LEU A 229 13.76 0.95 -3.26
CA LEU A 229 14.40 0.54 -2.00
C LEU A 229 15.94 0.61 -2.07
N ALA A 230 16.52 0.40 -3.25
CA ALA A 230 17.97 0.54 -3.48
C ALA A 230 18.43 1.99 -3.57
N ALA A 231 17.55 2.93 -3.93
CA ALA A 231 17.89 4.33 -4.14
C ALA A 231 17.53 5.22 -2.93
N LEU A 232 16.55 4.80 -2.12
CA LEU A 232 16.01 5.61 -1.04
C LEU A 232 16.59 5.17 0.32
N PRO A 233 17.21 6.09 1.09
CA PRO A 233 17.77 5.77 2.40
C PRO A 233 16.73 5.16 3.35
N HIS A 234 17.08 4.02 3.95
CA HIS A 234 16.19 3.24 4.81
C HIS A 234 15.68 4.01 6.02
N ASP A 235 16.50 4.93 6.56
CA ASP A 235 16.14 5.71 7.75
C ASP A 235 15.13 6.80 7.47
N THR A 236 15.08 7.31 6.23
CA THR A 236 14.22 8.43 5.81
C THR A 236 13.00 7.99 5.02
N TYR A 237 13.08 6.84 4.34
CA TYR A 237 12.00 6.38 3.48
C TYR A 237 11.50 4.98 3.88
N ARG A 238 10.23 4.76 3.63
CA ARG A 238 9.60 3.44 3.60
C ARG A 238 8.84 3.29 2.29
N VAL A 239 8.85 2.08 1.74
CA VAL A 239 8.16 1.80 0.46
C VAL A 239 7.04 0.79 0.72
N ALA A 240 5.87 1.06 0.18
CA ALA A 240 4.73 0.14 0.16
C ALA A 240 4.28 -0.12 -1.27
N ALA A 241 3.76 -1.31 -1.57
CA ALA A 241 3.18 -1.63 -2.86
C ALA A 241 1.70 -2.01 -2.72
N ILE A 242 0.84 -1.27 -3.41
CA ILE A 242 -0.57 -1.56 -3.63
C ILE A 242 -0.69 -2.17 -5.02
N VAL A 243 -0.99 -3.45 -5.09
CA VAL A 243 -1.11 -4.21 -6.34
C VAL A 243 -2.57 -4.57 -6.55
N HIS A 244 -3.09 -4.31 -7.76
CA HIS A 244 -4.50 -4.52 -8.06
C HIS A 244 -4.93 -5.98 -7.77
N PRO A 245 -6.12 -6.22 -7.18
CA PRO A 245 -6.60 -7.57 -6.85
C PRO A 245 -6.62 -8.55 -8.03
N ASN A 246 -6.84 -8.07 -9.26
CA ASN A 246 -6.77 -8.93 -10.45
C ASN A 246 -5.38 -9.56 -10.67
N VAL A 247 -4.30 -8.88 -10.25
CA VAL A 247 -2.94 -9.44 -10.31
C VAL A 247 -2.79 -10.57 -9.29
N TRP A 248 -3.37 -10.41 -8.10
CA TRP A 248 -3.40 -11.45 -7.08
C TRP A 248 -4.22 -12.67 -7.55
N ALA A 249 -5.39 -12.45 -8.13
CA ALA A 249 -6.23 -13.52 -8.66
C ALA A 249 -5.57 -14.25 -9.85
N ALA A 250 -4.92 -13.51 -10.77
CA ALA A 250 -4.31 -14.09 -11.97
C ALA A 250 -3.03 -14.88 -11.67
N HIS A 251 -2.21 -14.41 -10.73
CA HIS A 251 -0.88 -14.98 -10.47
C HIS A 251 -0.79 -15.74 -9.15
N GLY A 252 -1.72 -15.54 -8.24
CA GLY A 252 -1.67 -16.05 -6.87
C GLY A 252 -0.64 -15.32 -6.00
N SER A 253 -0.86 -15.37 -4.68
CA SER A 253 0.01 -14.69 -3.70
C SER A 253 1.44 -15.23 -3.72
N TRP A 254 1.63 -16.54 -3.93
CA TRP A 254 2.95 -17.16 -3.97
C TRP A 254 3.81 -16.61 -5.12
N GLN A 255 3.25 -16.57 -6.34
CA GLN A 255 3.97 -16.10 -7.52
C GLN A 255 4.29 -14.61 -7.40
N LEU A 256 3.34 -13.80 -6.91
CA LEU A 256 3.54 -12.36 -6.71
C LEU A 256 4.66 -12.11 -5.70
N ARG A 257 4.64 -12.80 -4.55
CA ARG A 257 5.71 -12.67 -3.53
C ARG A 257 7.06 -13.11 -4.09
N ARG A 258 7.11 -14.19 -4.88
CA ARG A 258 8.34 -14.62 -5.55
C ARG A 258 8.89 -13.55 -6.50
N ASN A 259 8.03 -12.92 -7.28
CA ASN A 259 8.43 -11.86 -8.22
C ASN A 259 8.92 -10.60 -7.51
N LEU A 260 8.46 -10.36 -6.29
CA LEU A 260 8.85 -9.21 -5.45
C LEU A 260 9.85 -9.58 -4.36
N ALA A 261 10.46 -10.77 -4.38
CA ALA A 261 11.27 -11.29 -3.29
C ALA A 261 12.37 -10.32 -2.84
N ALA A 262 13.18 -9.80 -3.76
CA ALA A 262 14.25 -8.84 -3.43
C ALA A 262 13.73 -7.55 -2.77
N ALA A 263 12.53 -7.09 -3.15
CA ALA A 263 11.91 -5.94 -2.52
C ALA A 263 11.34 -6.28 -1.13
N LEU A 264 10.77 -7.48 -0.97
CA LEU A 264 10.27 -7.97 0.33
C LEU A 264 11.40 -8.13 1.32
N ASP A 265 12.50 -8.75 0.92
CA ASP A 265 13.71 -8.92 1.75
C ASP A 265 14.34 -7.55 2.11
N ALA A 266 14.10 -6.53 1.29
CA ALA A 266 14.50 -5.15 1.56
C ALA A 266 13.46 -4.34 2.37
N GLY A 267 12.41 -4.97 2.89
CA GLY A 267 11.42 -4.35 3.77
C GLY A 267 10.24 -3.69 3.06
N LEU A 268 9.90 -4.09 1.82
CA LEU A 268 8.69 -3.64 1.13
C LEU A 268 7.44 -4.01 1.93
N LEU A 269 6.56 -3.05 2.14
CA LEU A 269 5.20 -3.29 2.63
C LEU A 269 4.32 -3.76 1.46
N LEU A 270 4.13 -5.07 1.27
CA LEU A 270 3.20 -5.59 0.28
C LEU A 270 1.78 -5.58 0.86
N VAL A 271 0.95 -4.69 0.33
CA VAL A 271 -0.39 -4.42 0.84
C VAL A 271 -1.36 -5.53 0.41
N PRO A 272 -2.09 -6.18 1.35
CA PRO A 272 -3.13 -7.15 1.01
C PRO A 272 -4.19 -6.57 0.06
N PRO A 273 -4.79 -7.39 -0.84
CA PRO A 273 -5.62 -6.91 -1.94
C PRO A 273 -6.95 -6.29 -1.53
N ALA A 274 -7.49 -6.62 -0.33
CA ALA A 274 -8.72 -6.04 0.18
C ALA A 274 -8.43 -4.93 1.21
N HIS A 275 -9.32 -4.00 1.41
CA HIS A 275 -9.41 -2.96 2.44
C HIS A 275 -8.15 -2.17 2.85
N ALA A 276 -6.98 -2.82 2.98
CA ALA A 276 -5.78 -2.21 3.55
C ALA A 276 -5.19 -1.04 2.73
N TRP A 277 -5.40 -1.04 1.41
CA TRP A 277 -4.84 -0.03 0.50
C TRP A 277 -5.26 1.40 0.85
N ARG A 278 -6.48 1.61 1.37
CA ARG A 278 -6.99 2.92 1.76
C ARG A 278 -6.19 3.51 2.92
N SER A 279 -5.89 2.69 3.93
CA SER A 279 -5.06 3.08 5.07
C SER A 279 -3.64 3.47 4.64
N VAL A 280 -3.05 2.69 3.72
CA VAL A 280 -1.71 2.94 3.18
C VAL A 280 -1.69 4.21 2.32
N LEU A 281 -2.71 4.43 1.49
CA LEU A 281 -2.84 5.64 0.67
C LEU A 281 -2.99 6.90 1.55
N LEU A 282 -3.79 6.85 2.63
CA LEU A 282 -3.93 7.94 3.59
C LEU A 282 -2.60 8.28 4.26
N ALA A 283 -1.79 7.29 4.59
CA ALA A 283 -0.49 7.46 5.23
C ALA A 283 0.59 7.99 4.28
N SER A 284 0.41 7.88 2.95
CA SER A 284 1.43 8.17 1.95
C SER A 284 1.89 9.63 1.93
N ASP A 285 3.16 9.83 1.56
CA ASP A 285 3.75 11.14 1.24
C ASP A 285 3.87 11.33 -0.28
N LEU A 286 4.04 10.23 -1.03
CA LEU A 286 4.13 10.20 -2.49
C LEU A 286 3.47 8.93 -3.02
N VAL A 287 2.77 9.04 -4.13
CA VAL A 287 2.28 7.89 -4.91
C VAL A 287 3.09 7.80 -6.20
N VAL A 288 3.85 6.72 -6.37
CA VAL A 288 4.44 6.33 -7.65
C VAL A 288 3.47 5.36 -8.30
N GLY A 289 2.79 5.80 -9.36
CA GLY A 289 1.64 5.06 -9.87
C GLY A 289 1.52 5.02 -11.38
N ASP A 290 0.39 4.47 -11.81
CA ASP A 290 -0.05 4.41 -13.20
C ASP A 290 -1.44 5.04 -13.37
N HIS A 291 -2.14 4.70 -14.44
CA HIS A 291 -3.50 5.16 -14.75
C HIS A 291 -4.61 4.48 -13.92
N GLY A 292 -4.26 3.76 -12.84
CA GLY A 292 -5.23 3.09 -11.96
C GLY A 292 -5.95 4.03 -11.01
N SER A 293 -7.14 3.62 -10.55
CA SER A 293 -7.99 4.42 -9.66
C SER A 293 -7.30 4.79 -8.33
N VAL A 294 -6.42 3.94 -7.79
CA VAL A 294 -5.71 4.23 -6.53
C VAL A 294 -4.79 5.44 -6.68
N THR A 295 -4.10 5.56 -7.83
CA THR A 295 -3.28 6.73 -8.16
C THR A 295 -4.14 8.00 -8.22
N LEU A 296 -5.31 7.90 -8.84
CA LEU A 296 -6.26 9.01 -8.97
C LEU A 296 -6.84 9.43 -7.60
N TYR A 297 -7.19 8.47 -6.73
CA TYR A 297 -7.58 8.76 -5.35
C TYR A 297 -6.45 9.46 -4.58
N GLY A 298 -5.19 9.04 -4.79
CA GLY A 298 -4.04 9.70 -4.19
C GLY A 298 -3.92 11.16 -4.61
N ALA A 299 -4.00 11.45 -5.91
CA ALA A 299 -4.01 12.80 -6.45
C ALA A 299 -5.18 13.63 -5.90
N ALA A 300 -6.38 13.05 -5.84
CA ALA A 300 -7.58 13.71 -5.31
C ALA A 300 -7.49 14.02 -3.80
N LEU A 301 -6.75 13.21 -3.04
CA LEU A 301 -6.41 13.49 -1.63
C LEU A 301 -5.27 14.52 -1.48
N GLY A 302 -4.81 15.13 -2.56
CA GLY A 302 -3.70 16.09 -2.57
C GLY A 302 -2.33 15.46 -2.33
N ARG A 303 -2.18 14.14 -2.54
CA ARG A 303 -0.87 13.49 -2.47
C ARG A 303 -0.06 13.81 -3.73
N PRO A 304 1.24 14.06 -3.61
CA PRO A 304 2.14 14.10 -4.75
C PRO A 304 2.06 12.79 -5.55
N VAL A 305 2.10 12.90 -6.88
CA VAL A 305 2.08 11.75 -7.80
C VAL A 305 3.29 11.82 -8.73
N LEU A 306 3.93 10.69 -8.92
CA LEU A 306 4.97 10.44 -9.92
C LEU A 306 4.50 9.28 -10.80
N LEU A 307 4.23 9.52 -12.08
CA LEU A 307 3.74 8.47 -12.97
C LEU A 307 4.89 7.63 -13.51
N GLY A 308 4.94 6.36 -13.12
CA GLY A 308 5.93 5.41 -13.62
C GLY A 308 5.50 4.67 -14.88
N ALA A 309 4.18 4.58 -15.12
CA ALA A 309 3.56 4.10 -16.35
C ALA A 309 2.25 4.85 -16.59
N PHE A 310 1.83 4.97 -17.83
CA PHE A 310 0.53 5.54 -18.16
C PHE A 310 0.12 5.11 -19.56
N GLY A 311 -0.86 4.22 -19.65
CA GLY A 311 -1.37 3.69 -20.89
C GLY A 311 -2.12 4.73 -21.75
N SER A 312 -2.23 4.45 -23.04
CA SER A 312 -3.03 5.25 -24.00
C SER A 312 -4.53 4.98 -23.88
N ASP A 313 -4.94 4.17 -22.93
CA ASP A 313 -6.30 3.71 -22.69
C ASP A 313 -7.12 4.65 -21.78
N SER A 314 -6.56 5.78 -21.35
CA SER A 314 -7.31 6.83 -20.63
C SER A 314 -8.31 7.53 -21.57
N VAL A 315 -9.50 7.81 -21.03
CA VAL A 315 -10.56 8.48 -21.79
C VAL A 315 -10.31 9.98 -21.84
N PRO A 316 -10.36 10.62 -23.03
CA PRO A 316 -10.18 12.05 -23.17
C PRO A 316 -11.17 12.87 -22.33
N GLY A 317 -10.72 14.00 -21.77
CA GLY A 317 -11.54 14.91 -20.96
C GLY A 317 -11.72 14.48 -19.50
N THR A 318 -11.27 13.27 -19.12
CA THR A 318 -11.43 12.75 -17.76
C THR A 318 -10.37 13.26 -16.78
N ALA A 319 -10.64 13.07 -15.48
CA ALA A 319 -9.66 13.34 -14.42
C ALA A 319 -8.37 12.51 -14.59
N ALA A 320 -8.49 11.27 -15.08
CA ALA A 320 -7.33 10.41 -15.36
C ALA A 320 -6.46 10.99 -16.48
N GLU A 321 -7.06 11.47 -17.57
CA GLU A 321 -6.32 12.10 -18.68
C GLU A 321 -5.60 13.37 -18.22
N VAL A 322 -6.26 14.22 -17.41
CA VAL A 322 -5.63 15.42 -16.84
C VAL A 322 -4.44 15.06 -15.98
N LEU A 323 -4.57 14.04 -15.10
CA LEU A 323 -3.46 13.54 -14.32
C LEU A 323 -2.32 13.03 -15.21
N GLY A 324 -2.64 12.24 -16.23
CA GLY A 324 -1.67 11.69 -17.18
C GLY A 324 -0.91 12.74 -17.99
N ARG A 325 -1.55 13.88 -18.27
CA ARG A 325 -0.94 15.00 -19.01
C ARG A 325 -0.02 15.86 -18.16
N HIS A 326 -0.35 16.05 -16.90
CA HIS A 326 0.26 17.09 -16.07
C HIS A 326 1.11 16.57 -14.89
N ALA A 327 0.91 15.33 -14.45
CA ALA A 327 1.76 14.77 -13.38
C ALA A 327 3.17 14.45 -13.92
N PRO A 328 4.22 14.67 -13.09
CA PRO A 328 5.58 14.31 -13.46
C PRO A 328 5.70 12.82 -13.77
N ARG A 329 6.58 12.50 -14.71
CA ARG A 329 6.83 11.11 -15.13
C ARG A 329 8.18 10.63 -14.63
N LEU A 330 8.21 9.38 -14.16
CA LEU A 330 9.42 8.69 -13.76
C LEU A 330 10.21 8.29 -15.03
N ASP A 331 11.45 8.75 -15.12
CA ASP A 331 12.42 8.22 -16.08
C ASP A 331 13.03 6.93 -15.51
N PRO A 332 12.80 5.76 -16.15
CA PRO A 332 13.37 4.51 -15.70
C PRO A 332 14.90 4.47 -15.71
N GLY A 333 15.57 5.27 -16.53
CA GLY A 333 17.03 5.37 -16.61
C GLY A 333 17.63 6.39 -15.64
N GLY A 334 16.81 7.25 -15.06
CA GLY A 334 17.26 8.35 -14.23
C GLY A 334 17.48 7.99 -12.76
N ASP A 335 18.03 8.95 -12.01
CA ASP A 335 18.21 8.86 -10.57
C ASP A 335 16.85 8.86 -9.86
N ALA A 336 16.46 7.70 -9.32
CA ALA A 336 15.16 7.50 -8.69
C ALA A 336 14.99 8.39 -7.44
N ARG A 337 16.04 8.60 -6.63
CA ARG A 337 15.98 9.44 -5.44
C ARG A 337 15.68 10.89 -5.81
N ARG A 338 16.43 11.46 -6.75
CA ARG A 338 16.20 12.84 -7.22
C ARG A 338 14.80 13.04 -7.78
N GLN A 339 14.28 12.06 -8.51
CA GLN A 339 12.93 12.14 -9.08
C GLN A 339 11.85 12.07 -7.99
N VAL A 340 12.03 11.22 -6.98
CA VAL A 340 11.15 11.14 -5.80
C VAL A 340 11.17 12.46 -5.03
N GLU A 341 12.36 13.01 -4.76
CA GLU A 341 12.52 14.29 -4.06
C GLU A 341 11.89 15.45 -4.84
N ALA A 342 12.11 15.51 -6.16
CA ALA A 342 11.48 16.52 -7.03
C ALA A 342 9.95 16.41 -7.07
N ALA A 343 9.40 15.19 -7.08
CA ALA A 343 7.95 14.98 -7.06
C ALA A 343 7.30 15.37 -5.73
N LEU A 344 8.06 15.37 -4.64
CA LEU A 344 7.59 15.81 -3.32
C LEU A 344 7.49 17.33 -3.19
N GLU A 345 8.15 18.09 -4.08
CA GLU A 345 8.08 19.55 -4.07
C GLU A 345 6.66 20.05 -4.37
N PRO A 346 6.16 21.07 -3.64
CA PRO A 346 4.79 21.59 -3.81
C PRO A 346 4.46 21.99 -5.25
N ALA A 347 5.42 22.54 -5.99
CA ALA A 347 5.24 22.97 -7.38
C ALA A 347 4.90 21.81 -8.33
N ALA A 348 5.32 20.58 -8.05
CA ALA A 348 5.06 19.41 -8.88
C ALA A 348 3.57 19.07 -8.99
N ARG A 349 2.73 19.53 -8.06
CA ARG A 349 1.28 19.26 -8.02
C ARG A 349 0.43 20.29 -8.77
N ALA A 350 0.97 21.44 -9.09
CA ALA A 350 0.18 22.58 -9.62
C ALA A 350 -0.66 22.20 -10.87
N GLY A 351 -0.11 21.37 -11.76
CA GLY A 351 -0.79 21.01 -13.02
C GLY A 351 -2.02 20.10 -12.85
N TYR A 352 -2.15 19.38 -11.73
CA TYR A 352 -3.26 18.43 -11.50
C TYR A 352 -3.98 18.65 -10.16
N ALA A 353 -3.82 19.81 -9.53
CA ALA A 353 -4.46 20.13 -8.25
C ALA A 353 -6.00 20.02 -8.29
N GLY A 354 -6.64 20.32 -9.44
CA GLY A 354 -8.09 20.24 -9.64
C GLY A 354 -8.63 18.85 -10.01
N VAL A 355 -7.83 17.79 -9.92
CA VAL A 355 -8.27 16.42 -10.30
C VAL A 355 -9.43 15.92 -9.44
N ALA A 356 -9.46 16.27 -8.15
CA ALA A 356 -10.55 15.86 -7.25
C ALA A 356 -11.90 16.42 -7.70
N GLU A 357 -11.94 17.69 -8.08
CA GLU A 357 -13.15 18.41 -8.51
C GLU A 357 -13.71 17.86 -9.84
N ARG A 358 -12.85 17.28 -10.69
CA ARG A 358 -13.24 16.63 -11.93
C ARG A 358 -13.69 15.18 -11.77
N ALA A 359 -13.26 14.51 -10.71
CA ALA A 359 -13.57 13.11 -10.46
C ALA A 359 -14.79 12.93 -9.54
N PHE A 360 -14.98 13.85 -8.58
CA PHE A 360 -15.94 13.67 -7.48
C PHE A 360 -16.79 14.94 -7.28
N SER A 361 -18.09 14.79 -7.46
CA SER A 361 -19.06 15.85 -7.20
C SER A 361 -19.55 15.79 -5.75
N GLU A 362 -19.58 16.92 -5.08
CA GLU A 362 -20.12 17.09 -3.73
C GLU A 362 -19.66 16.01 -2.73
N PRO A 363 -18.36 15.94 -2.38
CA PRO A 363 -17.85 14.97 -1.43
C PRO A 363 -18.61 14.99 -0.10
N GLY A 364 -18.82 13.81 0.49
CA GLY A 364 -19.60 13.61 1.71
C GLY A 364 -21.10 13.34 1.47
N ARG A 365 -21.57 13.35 0.23
CA ARG A 365 -22.98 13.13 -0.12
C ARG A 365 -23.28 11.77 -0.72
N ALA A 366 -22.26 10.98 -1.04
CA ALA A 366 -22.42 9.76 -1.84
C ALA A 366 -23.31 8.71 -1.15
N LEU A 367 -23.13 8.45 0.14
CA LEU A 367 -23.96 7.47 0.85
C LEU A 367 -25.43 7.92 0.98
N VAL A 368 -25.68 9.22 1.13
CA VAL A 368 -27.04 9.78 1.19
C VAL A 368 -27.76 9.58 -0.14
N ARG A 369 -27.07 9.90 -1.26
CA ARG A 369 -27.63 9.71 -2.60
C ARG A 369 -27.80 8.24 -2.93
N LEU A 370 -26.81 7.40 -2.58
CA LEU A 370 -26.91 5.95 -2.78
C LEU A 370 -28.11 5.35 -2.05
N ARG A 371 -28.37 5.78 -0.80
CA ARG A 371 -29.56 5.35 -0.06
C ARG A 371 -30.83 5.76 -0.78
N ALA A 372 -30.98 7.02 -1.16
CA ALA A 372 -32.17 7.51 -1.86
C ALA A 372 -32.43 6.69 -3.14
N VAL A 373 -31.42 6.51 -4.00
CA VAL A 373 -31.50 5.71 -5.22
C VAL A 373 -31.88 4.26 -4.93
N LEU A 374 -31.27 3.64 -3.92
CA LEU A 374 -31.52 2.24 -3.59
C LEU A 374 -32.95 2.02 -3.11
N TYR A 375 -33.46 2.92 -2.24
CA TYR A 375 -34.83 2.83 -1.74
C TYR A 375 -35.87 3.17 -2.82
N GLU A 376 -35.59 4.10 -3.72
CA GLU A 376 -36.43 4.38 -4.89
C GLU A 376 -36.56 3.14 -5.79
N LEU A 377 -35.45 2.48 -6.13
CA LEU A 377 -35.45 1.26 -6.95
C LEU A 377 -36.11 0.07 -6.26
N LEU A 378 -35.98 -0.04 -4.93
CA LEU A 378 -36.70 -1.04 -4.11
C LEU A 378 -38.19 -0.71 -3.93
N ARG A 379 -38.64 0.48 -4.31
CA ARG A 379 -39.99 0.98 -4.09
C ARG A 379 -40.39 0.90 -2.60
N LEU A 380 -39.47 1.32 -1.74
CA LEU A 380 -39.66 1.46 -0.30
C LEU A 380 -39.44 2.93 0.10
N PRO A 381 -40.19 3.44 1.09
CA PRO A 381 -39.82 4.70 1.72
C PRO A 381 -38.50 4.54 2.47
N GLU A 382 -37.66 5.56 2.47
CA GLU A 382 -36.44 5.55 3.27
C GLU A 382 -36.78 5.32 4.76
N PRO A 383 -35.88 4.63 5.51
CA PRO A 383 -36.10 4.43 6.92
C PRO A 383 -36.05 5.77 7.67
N PRO A 384 -36.78 5.89 8.82
CA PRO A 384 -36.79 7.12 9.61
C PRO A 384 -35.46 7.42 10.31
N SER A 385 -34.49 6.49 10.23
CA SER A 385 -33.13 6.71 10.72
C SER A 385 -32.48 7.90 10.04
N GLY A 386 -31.60 8.60 10.75
CA GLY A 386 -30.86 9.73 10.19
C GLY A 386 -30.07 9.38 8.91
N PRO A 387 -29.63 10.37 8.12
CA PRO A 387 -28.90 10.13 6.88
C PRO A 387 -27.60 9.34 7.13
N PRO A 388 -27.25 8.41 6.23
CA PRO A 388 -26.00 7.68 6.35
C PRO A 388 -24.81 8.65 6.22
N ARG A 389 -23.74 8.33 6.93
CA ARG A 389 -22.53 9.14 6.95
C ARG A 389 -21.32 8.28 6.67
N ALA A 390 -20.40 8.78 5.89
CA ALA A 390 -19.08 8.19 5.75
C ALA A 390 -18.39 8.17 7.13
N ARG A 391 -17.81 7.05 7.48
CA ARG A 391 -17.05 6.87 8.71
C ARG A 391 -15.56 6.91 8.38
N ALA A 392 -14.79 7.53 9.26
CA ALA A 392 -13.34 7.45 9.15
C ALA A 392 -12.87 5.99 9.26
N LEU A 393 -11.93 5.64 8.41
CA LEU A 393 -11.35 4.30 8.32
C LEU A 393 -10.48 3.98 9.54
N ALA A 394 -10.57 2.77 10.03
CA ALA A 394 -9.65 2.29 11.06
C ALA A 394 -8.24 2.09 10.47
N PRO A 395 -7.18 2.46 11.21
CA PRO A 395 -5.81 2.17 10.81
C PRO A 395 -5.55 0.67 10.69
N VAL A 396 -4.85 0.26 9.63
CA VAL A 396 -4.54 -1.16 9.37
C VAL A 396 -3.03 -1.38 9.44
N ARG A 397 -2.60 -2.45 10.08
CA ARG A 397 -1.22 -2.91 10.06
C ARG A 397 -0.97 -3.75 8.81
N VAL A 398 0.15 -3.47 8.14
CA VAL A 398 0.64 -4.29 7.03
C VAL A 398 1.93 -4.97 7.51
N PRO A 399 1.98 -6.32 7.57
CA PRO A 399 3.19 -7.02 7.94
C PRO A 399 4.32 -6.75 6.95
N ALA A 400 5.53 -6.61 7.45
CA ALA A 400 6.75 -6.55 6.65
C ALA A 400 7.79 -7.50 7.23
N GLU A 401 8.62 -8.06 6.36
CA GLU A 401 9.82 -8.76 6.80
C GLU A 401 10.81 -7.74 7.40
N PRO A 402 11.47 -8.07 8.52
CA PRO A 402 12.49 -7.20 9.07
C PRO A 402 13.68 -7.11 8.12
N VAL A 403 14.22 -5.92 7.95
CA VAL A 403 15.49 -5.73 7.24
C VAL A 403 16.62 -6.09 8.20
N THR A 404 17.42 -7.07 7.84
CA THR A 404 18.50 -7.63 8.68
C THR A 404 19.89 -7.26 8.19
N SER A 405 20.00 -6.61 7.02
CA SER A 405 21.29 -6.21 6.46
C SER A 405 21.22 -4.93 5.62
N TRP A 406 22.29 -4.14 5.67
CA TRP A 406 22.39 -2.85 4.99
C TRP A 406 23.77 -2.64 4.38
N ARG A 407 23.82 -1.99 3.23
CA ARG A 407 24.98 -1.21 2.81
C ARG A 407 24.92 0.12 3.54
N VAL A 408 25.97 0.42 4.27
CA VAL A 408 26.11 1.65 5.05
C VAL A 408 27.17 2.50 4.41
N ARG A 409 26.80 3.70 3.98
CA ARG A 409 27.73 4.72 3.52
C ARG A 409 27.93 5.74 4.62
N THR A 410 29.19 6.02 4.98
CA THR A 410 29.52 7.08 5.92
C THR A 410 30.42 8.12 5.24
N ARG A 411 30.22 9.38 5.63
CA ARG A 411 31.05 10.51 5.21
C ARG A 411 31.61 11.20 6.45
N VAL A 412 32.92 11.30 6.52
CA VAL A 412 33.61 11.98 7.65
C VAL A 412 34.05 13.38 7.22
N ALA A 413 33.62 14.39 7.98
CA ALA A 413 34.04 15.78 7.85
C ALA A 413 34.66 16.23 9.19
N VAL A 414 35.97 16.44 9.22
CA VAL A 414 36.68 16.93 10.40
C VAL A 414 36.36 18.39 10.61
N ARG A 415 36.05 18.79 11.87
CA ARG A 415 35.77 20.19 12.22
C ARG A 415 37.08 21.00 12.29
N ASP A 416 37.00 22.24 11.88
CA ASP A 416 38.11 23.17 12.02
C ASP A 416 38.51 23.30 13.51
N GLY A 417 39.80 23.21 13.81
CA GLY A 417 40.32 23.25 15.18
C GLY A 417 40.48 21.89 15.88
N GLY A 418 40.21 20.77 15.18
CA GLY A 418 40.54 19.39 15.68
C GLY A 418 39.63 18.85 16.79
N SER A 419 38.54 19.51 17.14
CA SER A 419 37.63 19.13 18.23
C SER A 419 36.54 18.13 17.85
N GLY A 420 36.83 17.15 16.99
CA GLY A 420 35.90 16.11 16.57
C GLY A 420 35.57 16.14 15.08
N ALA A 421 34.73 15.19 14.66
CA ALA A 421 34.25 15.11 13.27
C ALA A 421 32.74 14.88 13.21
N VAL A 422 32.13 15.30 12.11
CA VAL A 422 30.75 14.98 11.76
C VAL A 422 30.78 13.73 10.86
N VAL A 423 30.05 12.71 11.25
CA VAL A 423 29.82 11.50 10.46
C VAL A 423 28.44 11.57 9.84
N GLY A 424 28.36 11.77 8.53
CA GLY A 424 27.13 11.55 7.78
C GLY A 424 26.92 10.05 7.58
N MET A 425 25.71 9.54 7.73
CA MET A 425 25.37 8.12 7.54
C MET A 425 24.13 7.97 6.66
N GLU A 426 24.21 7.07 5.68
CA GLU A 426 23.08 6.59 4.89
C GLU A 426 23.08 5.05 4.89
N ARG A 427 21.90 4.45 5.00
CA ARG A 427 21.72 2.99 4.97
C ARG A 427 20.75 2.61 3.86
N ILE A 428 21.14 1.63 3.05
CA ILE A 428 20.30 1.03 2.00
C ILE A 428 20.19 -0.47 2.29
N PRO A 429 18.98 -1.08 2.26
CA PRO A 429 18.83 -2.53 2.46
C PRO A 429 19.72 -3.33 1.49
N ALA A 430 20.50 -4.27 2.01
CA ALA A 430 21.48 -5.01 1.21
C ALA A 430 20.80 -5.88 0.13
N ALA A 431 19.62 -6.44 0.43
CA ALA A 431 18.84 -7.25 -0.51
C ALA A 431 18.43 -6.49 -1.77
N ALA A 432 18.09 -5.19 -1.66
CA ALA A 432 17.76 -4.35 -2.81
C ALA A 432 19.02 -3.92 -3.59
N ALA A 433 20.15 -3.80 -2.91
CA ALA A 433 21.41 -3.29 -3.47
C ALA A 433 22.25 -4.37 -4.20
N ALA A 434 21.77 -5.59 -4.34
CA ALA A 434 22.54 -6.73 -4.90
C ALA A 434 23.04 -6.52 -6.34
N GLY A 435 22.49 -5.56 -7.09
CA GLY A 435 22.95 -5.17 -8.43
C GLY A 435 23.68 -3.82 -8.49
N HIS A 436 23.81 -3.11 -7.38
CA HIS A 436 24.46 -1.80 -7.35
C HIS A 436 25.98 -1.95 -7.23
N ARG A 437 26.69 -1.45 -8.23
CA ARG A 437 28.15 -1.36 -8.15
C ARG A 437 28.50 -0.29 -7.10
N PRO A 438 29.37 -0.58 -6.12
CA PRO A 438 29.81 0.47 -5.19
C PRO A 438 30.44 1.61 -6.01
N GLU A 439 30.06 2.85 -5.68
CA GLU A 439 30.78 3.99 -6.22
C GLU A 439 32.25 3.94 -5.75
N PRO A 440 33.20 4.41 -6.57
CA PRO A 440 34.59 4.42 -6.17
C PRO A 440 34.77 5.21 -4.87
N GLU A 441 35.55 4.69 -3.93
CA GLU A 441 35.87 5.37 -2.68
C GLU A 441 36.43 6.77 -2.99
N SER A 442 35.70 7.78 -2.54
CA SER A 442 36.13 9.18 -2.57
C SER A 442 36.71 9.54 -1.20
N PRO A 443 37.69 10.45 -1.12
CA PRO A 443 38.26 10.85 0.16
C PRO A 443 37.18 11.25 1.17
N GLY A 444 37.21 10.63 2.35
CA GLY A 444 36.24 10.87 3.42
C GLY A 444 34.93 10.06 3.34
N PHE A 445 34.75 9.24 2.29
CA PHE A 445 33.62 8.30 2.19
C PHE A 445 34.08 6.87 2.47
N PHE A 446 33.31 6.16 3.27
CA PHE A 446 33.58 4.76 3.60
C PHE A 446 32.29 3.96 3.50
N ASP A 447 32.33 2.92 2.68
CA ASP A 447 31.23 1.98 2.53
C ASP A 447 31.51 0.68 3.28
N HIS A 448 30.49 0.10 3.91
CA HIS A 448 30.59 -1.23 4.50
C HIS A 448 29.26 -1.97 4.45
N LEU A 449 29.32 -3.29 4.54
CA LEU A 449 28.17 -4.14 4.72
C LEU A 449 27.98 -4.40 6.22
N ALA A 450 26.81 -4.06 6.73
CA ALA A 450 26.38 -4.36 8.10
C ALA A 450 25.22 -5.36 8.08
N CYS A 451 25.21 -6.30 9.01
CA CYS A 451 24.06 -7.18 9.23
C CYS A 451 23.78 -7.39 10.70
N THR A 452 22.56 -7.84 11.00
CA THR A 452 22.23 -8.33 12.34
C THR A 452 22.68 -9.78 12.52
N ASP A 453 22.71 -10.24 13.76
CA ASP A 453 22.94 -11.66 14.10
C ASP A 453 21.80 -12.58 13.65
N GLU A 454 20.66 -12.02 13.23
CA GLU A 454 19.50 -12.72 12.67
C GLU A 454 19.56 -12.88 11.13
N GLU A 455 20.61 -12.36 10.46
CA GLU A 455 20.75 -12.46 9.00
C GLU A 455 20.83 -13.92 8.55
N ARG A 456 19.94 -14.28 7.61
CA ARG A 456 19.78 -15.66 7.11
C ARG A 456 20.52 -15.93 5.80
N ASP A 457 20.86 -14.90 5.00
CA ASP A 457 21.74 -15.08 3.84
C ASP A 457 23.19 -15.19 4.32
N LEU A 458 23.70 -16.42 4.31
CA LEU A 458 25.06 -16.70 4.76
C LEU A 458 26.12 -15.91 3.99
N ARG A 459 25.90 -15.62 2.72
CA ARG A 459 26.84 -14.81 1.90
C ARG A 459 26.92 -13.39 2.42
N ILE A 460 25.80 -12.81 2.83
CA ILE A 460 25.73 -11.48 3.46
C ILE A 460 26.39 -11.56 4.84
N ALA A 461 26.01 -12.52 5.66
CA ALA A 461 26.53 -12.69 7.02
C ALA A 461 28.04 -12.90 7.07
N GLU A 462 28.62 -13.65 6.12
CA GLU A 462 30.06 -13.90 6.00
C GLU A 462 30.83 -12.70 5.42
N SER A 463 30.18 -11.91 4.57
CA SER A 463 30.78 -10.73 3.92
C SER A 463 30.65 -9.45 4.76
N ALA A 464 29.87 -9.48 5.84
CA ALA A 464 29.61 -8.31 6.66
C ALA A 464 30.86 -7.82 7.38
N SER A 465 31.20 -6.55 7.18
CA SER A 465 32.26 -5.87 7.92
C SER A 465 31.83 -5.47 9.32
N VAL A 466 30.53 -5.32 9.56
CA VAL A 466 29.94 -4.95 10.85
C VAL A 466 28.79 -5.90 11.18
N VAL A 467 28.82 -6.50 12.37
CA VAL A 467 27.74 -7.37 12.85
C VAL A 467 27.09 -6.74 14.09
N LEU A 468 25.76 -6.71 14.10
CA LEU A 468 24.96 -6.05 15.12
C LEU A 468 24.14 -7.09 15.88
N ARG A 469 24.14 -7.04 17.20
CA ARG A 469 23.18 -7.78 18.03
C ARG A 469 21.97 -6.91 18.30
N THR A 470 20.81 -7.36 17.83
CA THR A 470 19.55 -6.60 17.97
C THR A 470 19.01 -6.65 19.39
N ALA A 471 19.13 -7.81 20.08
CA ALA A 471 18.69 -7.96 21.46
C ALA A 471 19.66 -7.23 22.41
N PRO A 472 19.20 -6.27 23.22
CA PRO A 472 20.03 -5.59 24.19
C PRO A 472 20.50 -6.58 25.28
N VAL A 473 21.69 -6.31 25.84
CA VAL A 473 22.32 -7.14 26.86
C VAL A 473 22.47 -6.34 28.14
N ALA A 474 22.04 -6.92 29.26
CA ALA A 474 22.09 -6.24 30.56
C ALA A 474 23.51 -6.21 31.18
N ALA A 475 24.35 -7.21 30.89
CA ALA A 475 25.67 -7.36 31.48
C ALA A 475 26.81 -7.11 30.49
N GLY A 476 27.73 -6.22 30.83
CA GLY A 476 28.87 -5.89 29.95
C GLY A 476 29.77 -7.10 29.65
N ALA A 477 29.92 -8.06 30.59
CA ALA A 477 30.67 -9.28 30.36
C ALA A 477 30.00 -10.24 29.34
N GLU A 478 28.67 -10.27 29.26
CA GLU A 478 27.95 -11.01 28.23
C GLU A 478 28.16 -10.37 26.87
N ALA A 479 28.09 -9.04 26.81
CA ALA A 479 28.34 -8.26 25.60
C ALA A 479 29.75 -8.55 25.05
N SER A 480 30.78 -8.51 25.90
CA SER A 480 32.17 -8.79 25.48
C SER A 480 32.31 -10.22 24.96
N ARG A 481 31.78 -11.24 25.66
CA ARG A 481 31.81 -12.63 25.17
C ARG A 481 31.13 -12.81 23.80
N TRP A 482 29.98 -12.16 23.59
CA TRP A 482 29.31 -12.24 22.30
C TRP A 482 30.12 -11.58 21.19
N ILE A 483 30.72 -10.41 21.44
CA ILE A 483 31.61 -9.70 20.52
C ILE A 483 32.79 -10.58 20.13
N ASP A 484 33.49 -11.14 21.13
CA ASP A 484 34.67 -11.98 20.89
C ASP A 484 34.33 -13.23 20.07
N ALA A 485 33.23 -13.91 20.43
CA ALA A 485 32.73 -15.05 19.66
C ALA A 485 32.35 -14.69 18.22
N THR A 486 31.69 -13.53 18.03
CA THR A 486 31.28 -13.06 16.69
C THR A 486 32.48 -12.73 15.83
N LEU A 487 33.47 -12.00 16.36
CA LEU A 487 34.69 -11.66 15.64
C LEU A 487 35.54 -12.90 15.34
N ALA A 488 35.62 -13.87 16.28
CA ALA A 488 36.33 -15.13 16.05
C ALA A 488 35.69 -15.97 14.93
N ALA A 489 34.34 -16.05 14.90
CA ALA A 489 33.60 -16.85 13.93
C ALA A 489 33.58 -16.23 12.52
N ARG A 490 33.80 -14.91 12.38
CA ARG A 490 33.68 -14.18 11.10
C ARG A 490 34.97 -13.43 10.78
N PRO A 491 35.94 -14.04 10.08
CA PRO A 491 37.24 -13.43 9.79
C PRO A 491 37.19 -12.10 9.04
N GLY A 492 36.17 -11.87 8.18
CA GLY A 492 35.95 -10.62 7.43
C GLY A 492 35.32 -9.49 8.27
N CYS A 493 34.78 -9.78 9.46
CA CYS A 493 34.13 -8.79 10.30
C CYS A 493 35.17 -7.91 11.00
N LEU A 494 35.06 -6.59 10.86
CA LEU A 494 35.96 -5.59 11.48
C LEU A 494 35.42 -5.08 12.82
N ALA A 495 34.10 -5.06 12.99
CA ALA A 495 33.46 -4.58 14.21
C ALA A 495 32.21 -5.40 14.55
N ALA A 496 31.99 -5.69 15.83
CA ALA A 496 30.77 -6.26 16.33
C ALA A 496 30.17 -5.34 17.42
N ALA A 497 28.88 -5.04 17.34
CA ALA A 497 28.24 -4.06 18.22
C ALA A 497 26.99 -4.60 18.89
N VAL A 498 26.77 -4.20 20.14
CA VAL A 498 25.64 -4.63 20.97
C VAL A 498 25.13 -3.46 21.81
N ALA A 499 23.81 -3.37 22.01
CA ALA A 499 23.20 -2.40 22.89
C ALA A 499 23.29 -2.87 24.37
N LEU A 500 23.71 -1.97 25.25
CA LEU A 500 23.76 -2.18 26.72
C LEU A 500 22.54 -1.54 27.43
N GLY A 501 21.62 -0.94 26.68
CA GLY A 501 20.49 -0.17 27.22
C GLY A 501 20.84 1.29 27.52
N ALA A 502 19.80 2.12 27.70
CA ALA A 502 19.92 3.55 28.01
C ALA A 502 20.86 4.35 27.07
N GLY A 503 20.77 4.08 25.75
CA GLY A 503 21.59 4.78 24.74
C GLY A 503 23.07 4.41 24.75
N ARG A 504 23.48 3.40 25.53
CA ARG A 504 24.87 2.91 25.55
C ARG A 504 25.03 1.67 24.69
N HIS A 505 26.13 1.64 23.96
CA HIS A 505 26.48 0.55 23.05
C HIS A 505 27.95 0.15 23.27
N LEU A 506 28.24 -1.14 23.11
CA LEU A 506 29.59 -1.66 23.11
C LEU A 506 29.95 -2.09 21.69
N VAL A 507 31.06 -1.59 21.19
CA VAL A 507 31.60 -1.93 19.88
C VAL A 507 32.99 -2.51 20.01
N GLY A 508 33.13 -3.80 19.76
CA GLY A 508 34.44 -4.46 19.75
C GLY A 508 35.02 -4.47 18.34
N LEU A 509 36.30 -4.23 18.23
CA LEU A 509 37.05 -4.19 16.99
C LEU A 509 37.95 -5.43 16.86
N ARG A 510 38.25 -5.78 15.59
CA ARG A 510 39.12 -6.93 15.29
C ARG A 510 40.55 -6.80 15.82
N ASP A 511 41.01 -5.59 16.03
CA ASP A 511 42.35 -5.32 16.61
C ASP A 511 42.42 -5.45 18.14
N GLY A 512 41.32 -5.90 18.78
CA GLY A 512 41.21 -6.11 20.22
C GLY A 512 40.67 -4.91 21.01
N ARG A 513 40.61 -3.72 20.40
CA ARG A 513 40.06 -2.55 21.08
C ARG A 513 38.54 -2.68 21.26
N THR A 514 38.05 -2.18 22.39
CA THR A 514 36.62 -2.08 22.69
C THR A 514 36.25 -0.63 22.97
N VAL A 515 35.21 -0.13 22.27
CA VAL A 515 34.72 1.23 22.39
C VAL A 515 33.32 1.23 22.97
N GLU A 516 33.12 1.95 24.05
CA GLU A 516 31.80 2.29 24.57
C GLU A 516 31.33 3.57 23.84
N ALA A 517 30.18 3.50 23.18
CA ALA A 517 29.55 4.62 22.51
C ALA A 517 28.24 4.96 23.20
N ALA A 518 28.01 6.24 23.51
CA ALA A 518 26.78 6.72 24.12
C ALA A 518 26.10 7.74 23.20
N THR A 519 24.80 7.56 22.94
CA THR A 519 23.95 8.48 22.17
C THR A 519 23.00 9.21 23.12
N ALA A 520 22.71 10.49 22.85
CA ALA A 520 21.93 11.32 23.76
C ALA A 520 20.48 10.83 23.95
N ASP A 521 19.86 10.30 22.92
CA ASP A 521 18.41 10.04 22.92
C ASP A 521 18.02 8.62 23.38
N GLY A 522 18.96 7.70 23.56
CA GLY A 522 18.66 6.33 24.02
C GLY A 522 17.73 5.49 23.16
N ALA A 523 17.20 6.06 22.10
CA ALA A 523 16.12 5.50 21.29
C ALA A 523 16.61 4.64 20.11
N HIS A 524 17.92 4.59 19.87
CA HIS A 524 18.49 3.96 18.66
C HIS A 524 19.28 2.69 19.01
N GLY A 525 19.27 1.74 18.06
CA GLY A 525 20.03 0.51 18.17
C GLY A 525 21.55 0.71 17.98
N PRO A 526 22.34 -0.39 18.05
CA PRO A 526 23.79 -0.35 17.96
C PRO A 526 24.35 0.07 16.59
N GLU A 527 23.49 0.14 15.57
CA GLU A 527 23.87 0.44 14.18
C GLU A 527 24.52 1.82 14.01
N ARG A 528 24.01 2.83 14.72
CA ARG A 528 24.54 4.21 14.67
C ARG A 528 25.90 4.31 15.33
N ALA A 529 26.02 3.72 16.50
CA ALA A 529 27.28 3.64 17.23
C ALA A 529 28.35 2.90 16.42
N ALA A 530 27.99 1.76 15.84
CA ALA A 530 28.88 0.98 14.99
C ALA A 530 29.33 1.75 13.74
N ALA A 531 28.43 2.49 13.08
CA ALA A 531 28.77 3.29 11.90
C ALA A 531 29.76 4.42 12.23
N VAL A 532 29.57 5.10 13.37
CA VAL A 532 30.49 6.15 13.83
C VAL A 532 31.86 5.55 14.16
N VAL A 533 31.93 4.46 14.94
CA VAL A 533 33.18 3.79 15.29
C VAL A 533 33.91 3.28 14.04
N TYR A 534 33.16 2.66 13.09
CA TYR A 534 33.72 2.20 11.82
C TYR A 534 34.30 3.36 11.00
N ALA A 535 33.57 4.46 10.87
CA ALA A 535 33.99 5.63 10.12
C ALA A 535 35.26 6.26 10.73
N TYR A 536 35.31 6.40 12.05
CA TYR A 536 36.50 6.92 12.77
C TYR A 536 37.71 6.00 12.60
N LEU A 537 37.51 4.67 12.70
CA LEU A 537 38.55 3.68 12.46
C LEU A 537 39.13 3.82 11.03
N ARG A 538 38.28 3.91 10.02
CA ARG A 538 38.69 4.01 8.63
C ARG A 538 39.33 5.36 8.29
N ALA A 539 38.91 6.43 8.94
CA ALA A 539 39.48 7.76 8.80
C ALA A 539 40.78 7.97 9.62
N GLY A 540 41.20 6.98 10.43
CA GLY A 540 42.37 7.13 11.30
C GLY A 540 42.16 8.12 12.45
N LEU A 541 40.92 8.40 12.85
CA LEU A 541 40.59 9.34 13.93
C LEU A 541 40.65 8.64 15.32
N PRO A 542 40.92 9.40 16.39
CA PRO A 542 40.91 8.87 17.74
C PRO A 542 39.52 8.34 18.13
N LEU A 543 39.44 7.11 18.66
CA LEU A 543 38.20 6.46 19.11
C LEU A 543 37.77 6.94 20.52
N ALA A 544 38.08 8.17 20.86
CA ALA A 544 37.73 8.81 22.13
C ALA A 544 37.32 10.26 21.91
N GLY A 545 36.39 10.75 22.72
CA GLY A 545 35.86 12.10 22.62
C GLY A 545 34.43 12.13 22.07
N THR A 546 33.99 13.28 21.57
CA THR A 546 32.64 13.45 21.01
C THR A 546 32.70 13.49 19.48
N ALA A 547 31.92 12.64 18.85
CA ALA A 547 31.59 12.65 17.43
C ALA A 547 30.19 13.24 17.25
N SER A 548 29.90 13.89 16.14
CA SER A 548 28.53 14.22 15.75
C SER A 548 28.08 13.30 14.63
N LEU A 549 26.91 12.70 14.75
CA LEU A 549 26.31 11.85 13.73
C LEU A 549 25.17 12.59 13.06
N ARG A 550 25.15 12.55 11.71
CA ARG A 550 24.04 13.03 10.90
C ARG A 550 23.50 11.88 10.05
N VAL A 551 22.25 11.49 10.30
CA VAL A 551 21.56 10.46 9.51
C VAL A 551 20.74 11.17 8.45
N ASP A 552 21.14 11.04 7.18
CA ASP A 552 20.54 11.76 6.05
C ASP A 552 20.44 13.28 6.29
N ALA A 553 19.23 13.85 6.19
CA ALA A 553 18.94 15.27 6.41
C ALA A 553 18.51 15.60 7.86
N ARG A 554 18.63 14.65 8.80
CA ARG A 554 18.25 14.87 10.20
C ARG A 554 19.21 15.80 10.92
N PRO A 555 18.78 16.42 12.05
CA PRO A 555 19.68 17.14 12.93
C PRO A 555 20.86 16.27 13.39
N GLU A 556 21.99 16.90 13.64
CA GLU A 556 23.15 16.22 14.21
C GLU A 556 22.86 15.78 15.64
N GLU A 557 23.29 14.57 15.98
CA GLU A 557 23.27 14.04 17.34
C GLU A 557 24.70 13.75 17.81
N ASP A 558 24.97 14.00 19.08
CA ASP A 558 26.29 13.73 19.64
C ASP A 558 26.42 12.26 20.06
N VAL A 559 27.55 11.66 19.69
CA VAL A 559 27.96 10.31 20.07
C VAL A 559 29.25 10.39 20.85
N VAL A 560 29.20 10.08 22.13
CA VAL A 560 30.39 10.09 23.00
C VAL A 560 31.10 8.73 22.93
N LEU A 561 32.35 8.75 22.52
CA LEU A 561 33.20 7.57 22.38
C LEU A 561 34.18 7.47 23.53
N ARG A 562 34.33 6.27 24.12
CA ARG A 562 35.32 5.97 25.15
C ARG A 562 35.95 4.61 24.90
N VAL A 563 37.26 4.56 24.71
CA VAL A 563 37.99 3.28 24.67
C VAL A 563 38.00 2.67 26.08
N ARG A 564 37.49 1.44 26.20
CA ARG A 564 37.64 0.69 27.47
C ARG A 564 39.09 0.27 27.66
N ALA A 565 39.63 0.54 28.85
CA ALA A 565 40.86 -0.08 29.26
C ALA A 565 40.65 -1.61 29.35
N GLU A 566 41.59 -2.40 28.86
CA GLU A 566 41.57 -3.84 29.12
C GLU A 566 41.56 -4.06 30.66
N ASP A 567 40.47 -4.64 31.18
CA ASP A 567 40.47 -5.12 32.54
C ASP A 567 41.58 -6.18 32.61
N GLY A 568 42.68 -5.83 33.30
CA GLY A 568 43.86 -6.66 33.44
C GLY A 568 43.60 -7.91 34.27
N THR A 569 42.74 -8.81 33.78
CA THR A 569 42.63 -10.18 34.28
C THR A 569 43.59 -11.04 33.48
N GLY A 570 44.75 -11.25 34.08
CA GLY A 570 45.90 -11.98 33.60
C GLY A 570 45.57 -13.27 32.86
N ARG A 571 46.22 -13.41 31.74
CA ARG A 571 46.56 -14.73 31.23
C ARG A 571 47.60 -15.31 32.19
N GLY A 572 47.10 -16.12 33.13
CA GLY A 572 47.90 -17.05 33.90
C GLY A 572 47.75 -18.44 33.29
#